data_5d9a4f80697296555badbf50f5110ed1
#
_entry.id   5d9a4f80697296555badbf50f5110ed1
#
_cell.length_a   1.000
_cell.length_b   1.000
_cell.length_c   1.000
_cell.angle_alpha   90.00
_cell.angle_beta   90.00
_cell.angle_gamma   90.00
#
_symmetry.space_group_name_H-M   'P 1'
#
loop_
_entity.id
_entity.type
_entity.pdbx_description
1 polymer ?
#
loop_
_entity_poly.entity_id
_entity_poly.type
_entity_poly.pdbx_seq_one_letter_code
_entity_poly.pdbx_strand_id
1 'polypeptide(L)'
;MRPTHRHIAGYLFGLGAGAVWGTTGPLSTALYAEGSALTGIGFWRILLGTAAFALWGVYDRDLFRIDRRGLLIVGGLGGALVALFEVAYQFGIAGAGVAGAAALLYLAPVGVVILAKPILGERLTAQRLTLAFLVMAGAWLTVRGGHPGLSGVPVTSLLVGVTGGLLAAASYAGTTILARWAVPRYGTFKVLFWEIAGGTLLLALVLPLAGQAPLPPTTGAGWLFVLALAAGPVVLANIFFFNAVKRIDAAPTAIAANIEPVVGALLALLLFDQRLEVLGWIGLALVILGVSAGYLREAKEDGG
;
A
#
# COMPACT_ATOMS: atom_id res chain seq x y z
N MET A 1 -17.90 -20.28 9.10
CA MET A 1 -18.61 -19.16 8.43
C MET A 1 -19.13 -19.67 7.09
N ARG A 2 -20.37 -19.32 6.74
CA ARG A 2 -20.90 -19.65 5.38
C ARG A 2 -20.02 -18.96 4.32
N PRO A 3 -19.81 -19.54 3.13
CA PRO A 3 -18.94 -18.99 2.08
C PRO A 3 -19.18 -17.50 1.81
N THR A 4 -20.44 -17.09 1.69
CA THR A 4 -20.87 -15.71 1.48
C THR A 4 -20.41 -14.72 2.56
N HIS A 5 -20.44 -15.10 3.84
CA HIS A 5 -19.98 -14.23 4.93
C HIS A 5 -18.46 -14.02 4.93
N ARG A 6 -17.71 -15.01 4.46
CA ARG A 6 -16.24 -14.93 4.35
C ARG A 6 -15.83 -13.92 3.28
N HIS A 7 -16.52 -13.90 2.14
CA HIS A 7 -16.26 -12.96 1.04
C HIS A 7 -16.62 -11.52 1.41
N ILE A 8 -17.82 -11.31 1.97
CA ILE A 8 -18.22 -9.97 2.45
C ILE A 8 -17.17 -9.42 3.41
N ALA A 9 -16.77 -10.22 4.41
CA ALA A 9 -15.74 -9.80 5.36
C ALA A 9 -14.39 -9.51 4.67
N GLY A 10 -13.99 -10.31 3.67
CA GLY A 10 -12.78 -10.08 2.89
C GLY A 10 -12.79 -8.73 2.16
N TYR A 11 -13.88 -8.41 1.47
CA TYR A 11 -14.04 -7.11 0.81
C TYR A 11 -14.10 -5.95 1.79
N LEU A 12 -14.83 -6.07 2.90
CA LEU A 12 -14.88 -5.04 3.94
C LEU A 12 -13.50 -4.76 4.53
N PHE A 13 -12.70 -5.80 4.75
CA PHE A 13 -11.31 -5.64 5.16
C PHE A 13 -10.45 -4.97 4.07
N GLY A 14 -10.62 -5.32 2.80
CA GLY A 14 -9.92 -4.66 1.69
C GLY A 14 -10.26 -3.18 1.56
N LEU A 15 -11.55 -2.85 1.61
CA LEU A 15 -12.05 -1.46 1.63
C LEU A 15 -11.53 -0.70 2.85
N GLY A 16 -11.55 -1.31 4.04
CA GLY A 16 -11.02 -0.72 5.27
C GLY A 16 -9.53 -0.41 5.17
N ALA A 17 -8.74 -1.32 4.57
CA ALA A 17 -7.32 -1.10 4.31
C ALA A 17 -7.12 0.12 3.41
N GLY A 18 -7.79 0.17 2.27
CA GLY A 18 -7.71 1.30 1.33
C GLY A 18 -8.17 2.62 1.96
N ALA A 19 -9.24 2.59 2.76
CA ALA A 19 -9.72 3.79 3.46
C ALA A 19 -8.67 4.35 4.44
N VAL A 20 -8.00 3.47 5.20
CA VAL A 20 -6.94 3.89 6.12
C VAL A 20 -5.70 4.35 5.35
N TRP A 21 -5.30 3.66 4.27
CA TRP A 21 -4.19 4.12 3.42
C TRP A 21 -4.47 5.47 2.76
N GLY A 22 -5.73 5.81 2.45
CA GLY A 22 -6.12 7.11 1.94
C GLY A 22 -5.75 8.30 2.85
N THR A 23 -5.49 8.05 4.14
CA THR A 23 -4.98 9.07 5.07
C THR A 23 -3.49 9.36 4.89
N THR A 24 -2.74 8.50 4.17
CA THR A 24 -1.28 8.62 4.00
C THR A 24 -0.89 9.94 3.31
N GLY A 25 -1.60 10.30 2.24
CA GLY A 25 -1.32 11.53 1.50
C GLY A 25 -1.40 12.79 2.36
N PRO A 26 -2.54 13.07 3.00
CA PRO A 26 -2.69 14.21 3.91
C PRO A 26 -1.65 14.24 5.04
N LEU A 27 -1.40 13.12 5.71
CA LEU A 27 -0.41 13.04 6.80
C LEU A 27 1.02 13.27 6.30
N SER A 28 1.38 12.71 5.15
CA SER A 28 2.69 12.92 4.53
C SER A 28 2.88 14.38 4.08
N THR A 29 1.84 15.00 3.53
CA THR A 29 1.87 16.42 3.13
C THR A 29 2.14 17.33 4.34
N ALA A 30 1.51 17.04 5.48
CA ALA A 30 1.78 17.78 6.72
C ALA A 30 3.24 17.63 7.17
N LEU A 31 3.81 16.43 7.09
CA LEU A 31 5.22 16.18 7.42
C LEU A 31 6.20 16.89 6.46
N TYR A 32 5.88 16.94 5.16
CA TYR A 32 6.71 17.69 4.19
C TYR A 32 6.66 19.18 4.46
N ALA A 33 5.52 19.72 4.83
CA ALA A 33 5.38 21.12 5.19
C ALA A 33 6.23 21.50 6.42
N GLU A 34 6.49 20.55 7.33
CA GLU A 34 7.40 20.73 8.47
C GLU A 34 8.89 20.50 8.14
N GLY A 35 9.23 20.23 6.87
CA GLY A 35 10.61 20.00 6.43
C GLY A 35 11.17 18.61 6.74
N SER A 36 10.32 17.63 7.06
CA SER A 36 10.76 16.25 7.29
C SER A 36 11.29 15.62 5.99
N ALA A 37 12.45 14.93 6.08
CA ALA A 37 13.03 14.23 4.93
C ALA A 37 12.19 13.02 4.52
N LEU A 38 12.02 12.83 3.20
CA LEU A 38 11.23 11.73 2.63
C LEU A 38 11.70 10.35 3.14
N THR A 39 13.02 10.10 3.10
CA THR A 39 13.63 8.85 3.58
C THR A 39 13.44 8.67 5.09
N GLY A 40 13.48 9.75 5.86
CA GLY A 40 13.18 9.75 7.29
C GLY A 40 11.75 9.31 7.56
N ILE A 41 10.76 9.87 6.87
CA ILE A 41 9.35 9.51 7.02
C ILE A 41 9.15 8.01 6.72
N GLY A 42 9.67 7.52 5.59
CA GLY A 42 9.60 6.12 5.21
C GLY A 42 10.18 5.19 6.28
N PHE A 43 11.35 5.50 6.81
CA PHE A 43 12.01 4.71 7.84
C PHE A 43 11.28 4.74 9.19
N TRP A 44 10.98 5.94 9.71
CA TRP A 44 10.41 6.08 11.05
C TRP A 44 9.01 5.48 11.17
N ARG A 45 8.17 5.59 10.13
CA ARG A 45 6.84 4.99 10.17
C ARG A 45 6.88 3.46 10.28
N ILE A 46 7.80 2.78 9.57
CA ILE A 46 7.92 1.32 9.65
C ILE A 46 8.66 0.88 10.91
N LEU A 47 9.63 1.64 11.40
CA LEU A 47 10.29 1.39 12.69
C LEU A 47 9.27 1.43 13.84
N LEU A 48 8.42 2.44 13.89
CA LEU A 48 7.37 2.56 14.90
C LEU A 48 6.30 1.47 14.74
N GLY A 49 5.97 1.09 13.49
CA GLY A 49 5.10 -0.06 13.22
C GLY A 49 5.72 -1.37 13.72
N THR A 50 7.01 -1.59 13.47
CA THR A 50 7.76 -2.74 14.01
C THR A 50 7.73 -2.74 15.55
N ALA A 51 7.97 -1.59 16.18
CA ALA A 51 7.91 -1.45 17.63
C ALA A 51 6.52 -1.75 18.19
N ALA A 52 5.45 -1.31 17.52
CA ALA A 52 4.07 -1.60 17.92
C ALA A 52 3.78 -3.11 17.89
N PHE A 53 4.19 -3.82 16.83
CA PHE A 53 4.06 -5.27 16.77
C PHE A 53 4.96 -5.98 17.78
N ALA A 54 6.19 -5.50 18.01
CA ALA A 54 7.08 -6.06 19.02
C ALA A 54 6.49 -5.93 20.44
N LEU A 55 5.86 -4.80 20.75
CA LEU A 55 5.13 -4.61 22.00
C LEU A 55 3.96 -5.59 22.12
N TRP A 56 3.21 -5.82 21.03
CA TRP A 56 2.20 -6.89 21.00
C TRP A 56 2.81 -8.26 21.30
N GLY A 57 4.00 -8.53 20.78
CA GLY A 57 4.73 -9.78 21.01
C GLY A 57 5.12 -10.03 22.48
N VAL A 58 5.05 -9.02 23.37
CA VAL A 58 5.19 -9.23 24.83
C VAL A 58 4.03 -10.07 25.37
N TYR A 59 2.83 -9.89 24.81
CA TYR A 59 1.64 -10.66 25.18
C TYR A 59 1.54 -11.97 24.40
N ASP A 60 1.89 -11.95 23.12
CA ASP A 60 1.90 -13.13 22.23
C ASP A 60 3.30 -13.46 21.75
N ARG A 61 4.04 -14.22 22.59
CA ARG A 61 5.42 -14.61 22.29
C ARG A 61 5.57 -15.50 21.05
N ASP A 62 4.49 -16.08 20.54
CA ASP A 62 4.51 -16.83 19.29
C ASP A 62 4.83 -15.94 18.09
N LEU A 63 4.59 -14.62 18.19
CA LEU A 63 4.98 -13.64 17.19
C LEU A 63 6.44 -13.74 16.77
N PHE A 64 7.33 -13.99 17.72
CA PHE A 64 8.78 -14.06 17.49
C PHE A 64 9.25 -15.44 16.99
N ARG A 65 8.38 -16.45 17.02
CA ARG A 65 8.72 -17.80 16.61
C ARG A 65 8.36 -18.01 15.15
N ILE A 66 9.39 -18.07 14.30
CA ILE A 66 9.24 -18.39 12.88
C ILE A 66 10.33 -19.41 12.49
N ASP A 67 10.02 -20.33 11.61
CA ASP A 67 10.97 -21.29 11.11
C ASP A 67 11.96 -20.62 10.13
N ARG A 68 13.05 -21.33 9.80
CA ARG A 68 14.10 -20.78 8.91
C ARG A 68 13.54 -20.39 7.54
N ARG A 69 12.58 -21.15 7.01
CA ARG A 69 11.94 -20.85 5.72
C ARG A 69 11.11 -19.58 5.79
N GLY A 70 10.30 -19.44 6.86
CA GLY A 70 9.54 -18.23 7.12
C GLY A 70 10.43 -17.01 7.32
N LEU A 71 11.51 -17.15 8.08
CA LEU A 71 12.47 -16.06 8.28
C LEU A 71 13.09 -15.59 6.95
N LEU A 72 13.52 -16.51 6.09
CA LEU A 72 14.11 -16.15 4.80
C LEU A 72 13.08 -15.57 3.81
N ILE A 73 11.88 -16.15 3.77
CA ILE A 73 10.87 -15.71 2.79
C ILE A 73 10.11 -14.47 3.30
N VAL A 74 9.61 -14.49 4.54
CA VAL A 74 8.82 -13.39 5.08
C VAL A 74 9.71 -12.26 5.58
N GLY A 75 10.67 -12.56 6.45
CA GLY A 75 11.61 -11.56 6.99
C GLY A 75 12.61 -11.06 5.94
N GLY A 76 13.17 -11.98 5.14
CA GLY A 76 14.18 -11.65 4.11
C GLY A 76 13.55 -11.07 2.85
N LEU A 77 12.86 -11.88 2.05
CA LEU A 77 12.25 -11.41 0.79
C LEU A 77 11.14 -10.39 1.05
N GLY A 78 10.24 -10.65 1.99
CA GLY A 78 9.16 -9.72 2.35
C GLY A 78 9.73 -8.40 2.87
N GLY A 79 10.72 -8.48 3.77
CA GLY A 79 11.44 -7.29 4.26
C GLY A 79 12.13 -6.51 3.13
N ALA A 80 12.74 -7.21 2.16
CA ALA A 80 13.35 -6.56 0.99
C ALA A 80 12.31 -5.86 0.12
N LEU A 81 11.13 -6.47 -0.08
CA LEU A 81 10.03 -5.83 -0.81
C LEU A 81 9.51 -4.59 -0.06
N VAL A 82 9.35 -4.65 1.27
CA VAL A 82 8.97 -3.48 2.08
C VAL A 82 10.02 -2.38 1.97
N ALA A 83 11.30 -2.69 2.15
CA ALA A 83 12.38 -1.71 2.04
C ALA A 83 12.46 -1.09 0.64
N LEU A 84 12.32 -1.92 -0.42
CA LEU A 84 12.28 -1.45 -1.80
C LEU A 84 11.09 -0.54 -2.05
N PHE A 85 9.90 -0.90 -1.54
CA PHE A 85 8.71 -0.04 -1.63
C PHE A 85 8.96 1.33 -1.02
N GLU A 86 9.49 1.37 0.20
CA GLU A 86 9.72 2.62 0.93
C GLU A 86 10.68 3.54 0.17
N VAL A 87 11.80 3.02 -0.31
CA VAL A 87 12.79 3.81 -1.06
C VAL A 87 12.26 4.18 -2.45
N ALA A 88 11.72 3.22 -3.19
CA ALA A 88 11.25 3.42 -4.56
C ALA A 88 10.10 4.44 -4.63
N TYR A 89 9.17 4.39 -3.67
CA TYR A 89 8.07 5.35 -3.59
C TYR A 89 8.57 6.78 -3.33
N GLN A 90 9.60 6.95 -2.50
CA GLN A 90 10.22 8.25 -2.26
C GLN A 90 10.89 8.80 -3.54
N PHE A 91 11.61 7.97 -4.31
CA PHE A 91 12.12 8.36 -5.62
C PHE A 91 10.99 8.70 -6.59
N GLY A 92 9.89 7.96 -6.54
CA GLY A 92 8.67 8.27 -7.27
C GLY A 92 8.17 9.68 -6.96
N ILE A 93 8.05 10.02 -5.69
CA ILE A 93 7.62 11.34 -5.23
C ILE A 93 8.62 12.43 -5.64
N ALA A 94 9.91 12.21 -5.45
CA ALA A 94 10.94 13.19 -5.78
C ALA A 94 10.99 13.53 -7.27
N GLY A 95 10.75 12.54 -8.15
CA GLY A 95 10.85 12.72 -9.60
C GLY A 95 9.53 13.04 -10.32
N ALA A 96 8.39 12.49 -9.85
CA ALA A 96 7.08 12.65 -10.48
C ALA A 96 6.06 13.39 -9.61
N GLY A 97 6.46 13.82 -8.41
CA GLY A 97 5.56 14.40 -7.41
C GLY A 97 4.69 13.33 -6.72
N VAL A 98 4.03 13.71 -5.61
CA VAL A 98 3.18 12.81 -4.83
C VAL A 98 2.09 12.19 -5.69
N ALA A 99 1.43 13.01 -6.51
CA ALA A 99 0.36 12.58 -7.40
C ALA A 99 0.83 11.61 -8.48
N GLY A 100 1.98 11.89 -9.12
CA GLY A 100 2.58 11.03 -10.14
C GLY A 100 3.01 9.68 -9.56
N ALA A 101 3.66 9.67 -8.40
CA ALA A 101 4.05 8.46 -7.69
C ALA A 101 2.84 7.59 -7.31
N ALA A 102 1.77 8.20 -6.78
CA ALA A 102 0.53 7.51 -6.47
C ALA A 102 -0.12 6.92 -7.73
N ALA A 103 -0.19 7.69 -8.82
CA ALA A 103 -0.75 7.21 -10.09
C ALA A 103 -0.01 5.97 -10.63
N LEU A 104 1.33 5.94 -10.51
CA LEU A 104 2.15 4.78 -10.89
C LEU A 104 1.94 3.59 -9.95
N LEU A 105 1.79 3.85 -8.64
CA LEU A 105 1.51 2.80 -7.65
C LEU A 105 0.20 2.08 -7.96
N TYR A 106 -0.79 2.77 -8.51
CA TYR A 106 -2.08 2.15 -8.89
C TYR A 106 -2.00 1.17 -10.07
N LEU A 107 -0.82 0.96 -10.66
CA LEU A 107 -0.53 -0.20 -11.52
C LEU A 107 -0.43 -1.52 -10.75
N ALA A 108 -0.23 -1.48 -9.43
CA ALA A 108 -0.01 -2.66 -8.61
C ALA A 108 -1.12 -3.73 -8.73
N PRO A 109 -2.43 -3.43 -8.76
CA PRO A 109 -3.46 -4.44 -8.96
C PRO A 109 -3.31 -5.22 -10.26
N VAL A 110 -2.87 -4.56 -11.34
CA VAL A 110 -2.57 -5.25 -12.61
C VAL A 110 -1.41 -6.22 -12.41
N GLY A 111 -0.35 -5.79 -11.73
CA GLY A 111 0.78 -6.64 -11.35
C GLY A 111 0.35 -7.83 -10.51
N VAL A 112 -0.52 -7.63 -9.51
CA VAL A 112 -1.08 -8.71 -8.68
C VAL A 112 -1.84 -9.72 -9.52
N VAL A 113 -2.74 -9.27 -10.40
CA VAL A 113 -3.53 -10.17 -11.27
C VAL A 113 -2.61 -11.02 -12.15
N ILE A 114 -1.56 -10.44 -12.70
CA ILE A 114 -0.60 -11.16 -13.56
C ILE A 114 0.22 -12.17 -12.75
N LEU A 115 0.74 -11.78 -11.57
CA LEU A 115 1.60 -12.61 -10.74
C LEU A 115 0.83 -13.69 -9.97
N ALA A 116 -0.44 -13.48 -9.65
CA ALA A 116 -1.26 -14.41 -8.88
C ALA A 116 -1.43 -15.77 -9.59
N LYS A 117 -1.50 -15.80 -10.93
CA LYS A 117 -1.64 -17.04 -11.68
C LYS A 117 -0.40 -17.95 -11.55
N PRO A 118 0.83 -17.55 -11.90
CA PRO A 118 2.00 -18.42 -11.84
C PRO A 118 2.44 -18.77 -10.41
N ILE A 119 2.21 -17.90 -9.43
CA ILE A 119 2.75 -18.06 -8.08
C ILE A 119 1.74 -18.70 -7.12
N LEU A 120 0.45 -18.32 -7.23
CA LEU A 120 -0.61 -18.75 -6.32
C LEU A 120 -1.58 -19.75 -6.96
N GLY A 121 -1.53 -19.92 -8.29
CA GLY A 121 -2.51 -20.74 -9.03
C GLY A 121 -3.89 -20.07 -9.17
N GLU A 122 -4.01 -18.77 -8.88
CA GLU A 122 -5.27 -18.05 -9.03
C GLU A 122 -5.68 -17.92 -10.50
N ARG A 123 -7.00 -17.86 -10.76
CA ARG A 123 -7.51 -17.77 -12.14
C ARG A 123 -7.24 -16.39 -12.73
N LEU A 124 -6.42 -16.33 -13.78
CA LEU A 124 -6.28 -15.16 -14.61
C LEU A 124 -7.47 -15.09 -15.57
N THR A 125 -8.45 -14.25 -15.29
CA THR A 125 -9.60 -14.03 -16.16
C THR A 125 -9.50 -12.65 -16.82
N ALA A 126 -9.97 -12.54 -18.07
CA ALA A 126 -10.04 -11.27 -18.77
C ALA A 126 -10.79 -10.21 -17.95
N GLN A 127 -11.81 -10.63 -17.21
CA GLN A 127 -12.60 -9.74 -16.37
C GLN A 127 -11.82 -9.21 -15.16
N ARG A 128 -11.02 -10.04 -14.44
CA ARG A 128 -10.14 -9.55 -13.35
C ARG A 128 -9.15 -8.53 -13.88
N LEU A 129 -8.61 -8.78 -15.07
CA LEU A 129 -7.70 -7.86 -15.74
C LEU A 129 -8.41 -6.55 -16.12
N THR A 130 -9.59 -6.63 -16.73
CA THR A 130 -10.40 -5.45 -17.08
C THR A 130 -10.74 -4.60 -15.85
N LEU A 131 -11.15 -5.23 -14.74
CA LEU A 131 -11.44 -4.52 -13.49
C LEU A 131 -10.19 -3.85 -12.91
N ALA A 132 -9.05 -4.53 -12.93
CA ALA A 132 -7.78 -3.95 -12.49
C ALA A 132 -7.39 -2.72 -13.34
N PHE A 133 -7.52 -2.80 -14.66
CA PHE A 133 -7.29 -1.65 -15.54
C PHE A 133 -8.30 -0.53 -15.34
N LEU A 134 -9.58 -0.85 -15.12
CA LEU A 134 -10.61 0.15 -14.87
C LEU A 134 -10.34 0.94 -13.59
N VAL A 135 -10.01 0.23 -12.50
CA VAL A 135 -9.67 0.83 -11.21
C VAL A 135 -8.38 1.64 -11.30
N MET A 136 -7.35 1.12 -11.99
CA MET A 136 -6.11 1.83 -12.26
C MET A 136 -6.37 3.14 -13.04
N ALA A 137 -7.14 3.08 -14.14
CA ALA A 137 -7.47 4.27 -14.93
C ALA A 137 -8.27 5.28 -14.11
N GLY A 138 -9.24 4.82 -13.31
CA GLY A 138 -10.00 5.66 -12.40
C GLY A 138 -9.13 6.34 -11.36
N ALA A 139 -8.24 5.60 -10.71
CA ALA A 139 -7.31 6.13 -9.73
C ALA A 139 -6.35 7.18 -10.33
N TRP A 140 -5.82 6.90 -11.53
CA TRP A 140 -5.00 7.84 -12.29
C TRP A 140 -5.74 9.14 -12.63
N LEU A 141 -6.99 9.04 -13.12
CA LEU A 141 -7.82 10.21 -13.41
C LEU A 141 -8.14 11.02 -12.15
N THR A 142 -8.41 10.36 -11.02
CA THR A 142 -8.65 11.02 -9.73
C THR A 142 -7.45 11.87 -9.32
N VAL A 143 -6.27 11.29 -9.38
CA VAL A 143 -5.01 11.97 -9.01
C VAL A 143 -4.71 13.12 -9.97
N ARG A 144 -4.89 12.92 -11.28
CA ARG A 144 -4.65 13.95 -12.29
C ARG A 144 -5.63 15.13 -12.18
N GLY A 145 -6.88 14.86 -11.85
CA GLY A 145 -7.91 15.89 -11.70
C GLY A 145 -7.75 16.79 -10.47
N GLY A 146 -6.82 16.45 -9.56
CA GLY A 146 -6.53 17.26 -8.38
C GLY A 146 -5.19 18.01 -8.43
N HIS A 147 -4.38 17.87 -9.50
CA HIS A 147 -3.02 18.43 -9.55
C HIS A 147 -2.66 18.98 -10.93
N PRO A 148 -1.95 20.13 -11.01
CA PRO A 148 -1.37 20.61 -12.26
C PRO A 148 -0.37 19.58 -12.80
N GLY A 149 -0.34 19.42 -14.13
CA GLY A 149 0.46 18.41 -14.81
C GLY A 149 1.99 18.55 -14.58
N LEU A 150 2.72 17.54 -15.03
CA LEU A 150 4.19 17.44 -14.96
C LEU A 150 4.93 18.41 -15.90
N SER A 151 4.30 19.49 -16.36
CA SER A 151 4.90 20.49 -17.24
C SER A 151 6.05 21.21 -16.53
N GLY A 152 7.24 21.19 -17.15
CA GLY A 152 8.44 21.81 -16.62
C GLY A 152 9.36 20.91 -15.78
N VAL A 153 9.00 19.66 -15.53
CA VAL A 153 9.88 18.69 -14.83
C VAL A 153 10.99 18.21 -15.79
N PRO A 154 12.28 18.27 -15.40
CA PRO A 154 13.36 17.73 -16.21
C PRO A 154 13.16 16.24 -16.54
N VAL A 155 13.48 15.83 -17.77
CA VAL A 155 13.29 14.44 -18.24
C VAL A 155 14.01 13.43 -17.34
N THR A 156 15.21 13.76 -16.87
CA THR A 156 15.99 12.92 -15.94
C THR A 156 15.25 12.69 -14.62
N SER A 157 14.66 13.73 -14.03
CA SER A 157 13.85 13.63 -12.81
C SER A 157 12.59 12.80 -13.06
N LEU A 158 11.96 12.99 -14.22
CA LEU A 158 10.79 12.22 -14.62
C LEU A 158 11.11 10.72 -14.76
N LEU A 159 12.26 10.36 -15.37
CA LEU A 159 12.69 8.97 -15.49
C LEU A 159 12.92 8.35 -14.11
N VAL A 160 13.57 9.06 -13.19
CA VAL A 160 13.75 8.61 -11.79
C VAL A 160 12.39 8.41 -11.11
N GLY A 161 11.48 9.35 -11.29
CA GLY A 161 10.13 9.28 -10.72
C GLY A 161 9.32 8.10 -11.26
N VAL A 162 9.31 7.90 -12.57
CA VAL A 162 8.61 6.78 -13.23
C VAL A 162 9.20 5.45 -12.79
N THR A 163 10.53 5.31 -12.79
CA THR A 163 11.20 4.08 -12.34
C THR A 163 10.88 3.78 -10.88
N GLY A 164 10.95 4.79 -10.00
CA GLY A 164 10.61 4.66 -8.59
C GLY A 164 9.15 4.23 -8.39
N GLY A 165 8.21 4.88 -9.06
CA GLY A 165 6.79 4.53 -8.99
C GLY A 165 6.48 3.12 -9.48
N LEU A 166 7.10 2.68 -10.58
CA LEU A 166 6.95 1.31 -11.11
C LEU A 166 7.56 0.26 -10.17
N LEU A 167 8.73 0.53 -9.59
CA LEU A 167 9.34 -0.35 -8.58
C LEU A 167 8.48 -0.44 -7.32
N ALA A 168 7.89 0.67 -6.88
CA ALA A 168 6.95 0.68 -5.77
C ALA A 168 5.71 -0.18 -6.08
N ALA A 169 5.12 -0.04 -7.27
CA ALA A 169 4.00 -0.87 -7.71
C ALA A 169 4.36 -2.36 -7.77
N ALA A 170 5.54 -2.71 -8.29
CA ALA A 170 6.04 -4.08 -8.33
C ALA A 170 6.28 -4.64 -6.93
N SER A 171 6.84 -3.85 -6.01
CA SER A 171 7.01 -4.24 -4.61
C SER A 171 5.68 -4.48 -3.91
N TYR A 172 4.71 -3.59 -4.08
CA TYR A 172 3.36 -3.77 -3.54
C TYR A 172 2.69 -5.04 -4.08
N ALA A 173 2.81 -5.31 -5.39
CA ALA A 173 2.31 -6.55 -5.96
C ALA A 173 3.01 -7.78 -5.36
N GLY A 174 4.33 -7.71 -5.19
CA GLY A 174 5.13 -8.77 -4.56
C GLY A 174 4.73 -9.03 -3.11
N THR A 175 4.56 -7.99 -2.28
CA THR A 175 4.11 -8.15 -0.87
C THR A 175 2.69 -8.70 -0.80
N THR A 176 1.79 -8.30 -1.70
CA THR A 176 0.43 -8.85 -1.78
C THR A 176 0.44 -10.36 -2.06
N ILE A 177 1.22 -10.80 -3.05
CA ILE A 177 1.38 -12.22 -3.40
C ILE A 177 2.03 -12.99 -2.24
N LEU A 178 3.07 -12.42 -1.62
CA LEU A 178 3.73 -13.00 -0.46
C LEU A 178 2.77 -13.14 0.73
N ALA A 179 1.99 -12.11 1.03
CA ALA A 179 0.98 -12.13 2.08
C ALA A 179 -0.07 -13.23 1.84
N ARG A 180 -0.55 -13.38 0.59
CA ARG A 180 -1.51 -14.43 0.23
C ARG A 180 -0.95 -15.83 0.46
N TRP A 181 0.34 -16.03 0.21
CA TRP A 181 1.03 -17.28 0.46
C TRP A 181 1.36 -17.50 1.95
N ALA A 182 1.81 -16.45 2.65
CA ALA A 182 2.37 -16.56 4.00
C ALA A 182 1.31 -16.54 5.11
N VAL A 183 0.27 -15.69 4.98
CA VAL A 183 -0.73 -15.47 6.04
C VAL A 183 -1.48 -16.75 6.43
N PRO A 184 -1.90 -17.64 5.51
CA PRO A 184 -2.53 -18.91 5.89
C PRO A 184 -1.59 -19.85 6.68
N ARG A 185 -0.26 -19.70 6.52
CA ARG A 185 0.76 -20.56 7.14
C ARG A 185 1.22 -20.06 8.50
N TYR A 186 1.45 -18.76 8.60
CA TYR A 186 2.10 -18.14 9.76
C TYR A 186 1.18 -17.24 10.58
N GLY A 187 0.00 -16.89 10.02
CA GLY A 187 -0.93 -15.94 10.63
C GLY A 187 -0.59 -14.48 10.31
N THR A 188 -1.61 -13.61 10.38
CA THR A 188 -1.54 -12.20 9.98
C THR A 188 -0.45 -11.43 10.74
N PHE A 189 -0.48 -11.47 12.07
CA PHE A 189 0.42 -10.65 12.89
C PHE A 189 1.89 -11.07 12.76
N LYS A 190 2.17 -12.36 12.67
CA LYS A 190 3.53 -12.88 12.50
C LYS A 190 4.12 -12.49 11.15
N VAL A 191 3.34 -12.60 10.06
CA VAL A 191 3.78 -12.19 8.73
C VAL A 191 4.08 -10.69 8.70
N LEU A 192 3.17 -9.86 9.21
CA LEU A 192 3.35 -8.40 9.29
C LEU A 192 4.59 -8.01 10.10
N PHE A 193 4.76 -8.60 11.28
CA PHE A 193 5.91 -8.30 12.12
C PHE A 193 7.23 -8.60 11.39
N TRP A 194 7.40 -9.81 10.85
CA TRP A 194 8.66 -10.20 10.23
C TRP A 194 8.94 -9.46 8.92
N GLU A 195 7.90 -9.16 8.14
CA GLU A 195 8.02 -8.38 6.91
C GLU A 195 8.46 -6.94 7.18
N ILE A 196 7.78 -6.26 8.12
CA ILE A 196 8.10 -4.87 8.48
C ILE A 196 9.42 -4.79 9.24
N ALA A 197 9.70 -5.71 10.15
CA ALA A 197 10.97 -5.76 10.88
C ALA A 197 12.17 -6.01 9.94
N GLY A 198 12.01 -6.93 8.98
CA GLY A 198 13.01 -7.16 7.94
C GLY A 198 13.25 -5.92 7.09
N GLY A 199 12.19 -5.23 6.66
CA GLY A 199 12.28 -3.96 5.93
C GLY A 199 12.95 -2.86 6.75
N THR A 200 12.57 -2.72 8.02
CA THR A 200 13.19 -1.76 8.95
C THR A 200 14.69 -2.01 9.11
N LEU A 201 15.08 -3.27 9.32
CA LEU A 201 16.49 -3.65 9.45
C LEU A 201 17.28 -3.34 8.17
N LEU A 202 16.73 -3.68 7.01
CA LEU A 202 17.38 -3.38 5.74
C LEU A 202 17.54 -1.87 5.51
N LEU A 203 16.51 -1.06 5.79
CA LEU A 203 16.62 0.39 5.66
C LEU A 203 17.59 1.00 6.68
N ALA A 204 17.63 0.48 7.91
CA ALA A 204 18.60 0.90 8.92
C ALA A 204 20.05 0.67 8.47
N LEU A 205 20.30 -0.37 7.66
CA LEU A 205 21.61 -0.67 7.10
C LEU A 205 21.89 0.09 5.79
N VAL A 206 20.94 0.09 4.88
CA VAL A 206 21.14 0.60 3.49
C VAL A 206 21.14 2.13 3.45
N LEU A 207 20.26 2.81 4.17
CA LEU A 207 20.16 4.27 4.09
C LEU A 207 21.45 4.98 4.53
N PRO A 208 22.09 4.64 5.68
CA PRO A 208 23.35 5.26 6.05
C PRO A 208 24.48 4.95 5.06
N LEU A 209 24.56 3.72 4.53
CA LEU A 209 25.54 3.34 3.53
C LEU A 209 25.37 4.11 2.21
N ALA A 210 24.14 4.50 1.88
CA ALA A 210 23.82 5.35 0.73
C ALA A 210 24.00 6.85 1.01
N GLY A 211 24.51 7.24 2.18
CA GLY A 211 24.64 8.64 2.59
C GLY A 211 23.30 9.34 2.90
N GLN A 212 22.24 8.54 3.08
CA GLN A 212 20.87 9.00 3.35
C GLN A 212 20.49 8.70 4.80
N ALA A 213 20.99 9.47 5.76
CA ALA A 213 20.59 9.27 7.16
C ALA A 213 19.07 9.44 7.34
N PRO A 214 18.37 8.49 7.97
CA PRO A 214 16.94 8.63 8.24
C PRO A 214 16.69 9.59 9.39
N LEU A 215 16.74 10.89 9.11
CA LEU A 215 16.58 11.93 10.11
C LEU A 215 15.18 11.85 10.75
N PRO A 216 15.09 11.94 12.09
CA PRO A 216 13.81 11.96 12.79
C PRO A 216 13.08 13.29 12.58
N PRO A 217 11.76 13.35 12.78
CA PRO A 217 11.04 14.60 12.86
C PRO A 217 11.63 15.52 13.95
N THR A 218 11.72 16.83 13.65
CA THR A 218 12.32 17.82 14.56
C THR A 218 11.30 18.46 15.49
N THR A 219 10.01 18.32 15.20
CA THR A 219 8.91 18.95 15.96
C THR A 219 8.03 17.90 16.65
N GLY A 220 7.33 18.32 17.71
CA GLY A 220 6.33 17.46 18.37
C GLY A 220 5.16 17.10 17.45
N ALA A 221 4.74 18.03 16.57
CA ALA A 221 3.70 17.77 15.57
C ALA A 221 4.17 16.75 14.52
N GLY A 222 5.42 16.86 14.05
CA GLY A 222 6.03 15.89 13.15
C GLY A 222 6.03 14.47 13.74
N TRP A 223 6.35 14.32 15.02
CA TRP A 223 6.25 13.04 15.72
C TRP A 223 4.82 12.51 15.79
N LEU A 224 3.83 13.39 16.03
CA LEU A 224 2.42 12.99 16.04
C LEU A 224 1.99 12.48 14.67
N PHE A 225 2.37 13.15 13.58
CA PHE A 225 2.04 12.71 12.22
C PHE A 225 2.72 11.38 11.84
N VAL A 226 3.99 11.18 12.21
CA VAL A 226 4.68 9.90 11.98
C VAL A 226 4.05 8.78 12.81
N LEU A 227 3.67 9.03 14.05
CA LEU A 227 2.93 8.08 14.87
C LEU A 227 1.57 7.73 14.26
N ALA A 228 0.85 8.72 13.72
CA ALA A 228 -0.41 8.49 13.01
C ALA A 228 -0.20 7.64 11.75
N LEU A 229 0.86 7.90 10.96
CA LEU A 229 1.25 7.09 9.81
C LEU A 229 1.63 5.65 10.20
N ALA A 230 2.32 5.48 11.33
CA ALA A 230 2.68 4.16 11.82
C ALA A 230 1.44 3.38 12.31
N ALA A 231 0.60 4.00 13.13
CA ALA A 231 -0.57 3.34 13.72
C ALA A 231 -1.67 3.06 12.67
N GLY A 232 -1.98 4.04 11.81
CA GLY A 232 -2.98 3.90 10.75
C GLY A 232 -2.45 3.10 9.55
N PRO A 233 -1.78 3.76 8.60
CA PRO A 233 -1.35 3.13 7.35
C PRO A 233 -0.45 1.90 7.52
N VAL A 234 0.52 1.91 8.46
CA VAL A 234 1.46 0.78 8.60
C VAL A 234 0.87 -0.36 9.42
N VAL A 235 0.21 -0.08 10.55
CA VAL A 235 -0.31 -1.15 11.42
C VAL A 235 -1.73 -1.52 11.04
N LEU A 236 -2.68 -0.61 11.19
CA LEU A 236 -4.11 -0.91 11.05
C LEU A 236 -4.49 -1.30 9.62
N ALA A 237 -4.04 -0.54 8.62
CA ALA A 237 -4.36 -0.83 7.23
C ALA A 237 -3.78 -2.17 6.78
N ASN A 238 -2.54 -2.49 7.17
CA ASN A 238 -1.95 -3.79 6.83
C ASN A 238 -2.61 -4.95 7.56
N ILE A 239 -3.05 -4.78 8.83
CA ILE A 239 -3.88 -5.78 9.52
C ILE A 239 -5.16 -6.03 8.70
N PHE A 240 -5.83 -4.99 8.24
CA PHE A 240 -7.01 -5.12 7.40
C PHE A 240 -6.68 -5.81 6.07
N PHE A 241 -5.68 -5.34 5.35
CA PHE A 241 -5.28 -5.91 4.07
C PHE A 241 -4.92 -7.39 4.15
N PHE A 242 -4.13 -7.80 5.15
CA PHE A 242 -3.74 -9.19 5.34
C PHE A 242 -4.91 -10.07 5.80
N ASN A 243 -5.87 -9.49 6.52
CA ASN A 243 -7.12 -10.17 6.82
C ASN A 243 -8.03 -10.31 5.58
N ALA A 244 -7.94 -9.40 4.60
CA ALA A 244 -8.60 -9.54 3.31
C ALA A 244 -7.97 -10.69 2.51
N VAL A 245 -6.64 -10.67 2.28
CA VAL A 245 -5.94 -11.72 1.50
C VAL A 245 -6.08 -13.12 2.12
N LYS A 246 -6.34 -13.22 3.42
CA LYS A 246 -6.67 -14.49 4.09
C LYS A 246 -8.04 -15.03 3.68
N ARG A 247 -8.96 -14.17 3.29
CA ARG A 247 -10.38 -14.49 3.06
C ARG A 247 -10.75 -14.57 1.59
N ILE A 248 -10.19 -13.69 0.78
CA ILE A 248 -10.40 -13.61 -0.67
C ILE A 248 -9.06 -13.66 -1.40
N ASP A 249 -9.11 -13.84 -2.71
CA ASP A 249 -7.91 -13.90 -3.56
C ASP A 249 -7.12 -12.59 -3.54
N ALA A 250 -5.84 -12.65 -3.94
CA ALA A 250 -4.94 -11.50 -3.95
C ALA A 250 -5.43 -10.41 -4.91
N ALA A 251 -5.90 -10.79 -6.11
CA ALA A 251 -6.39 -9.83 -7.10
C ALA A 251 -7.64 -9.05 -6.63
N PRO A 252 -8.74 -9.67 -6.14
CA PRO A 252 -9.86 -8.96 -5.55
C PRO A 252 -9.48 -8.10 -4.35
N THR A 253 -8.53 -8.54 -3.51
CA THR A 253 -8.05 -7.75 -2.37
C THR A 253 -7.38 -6.46 -2.85
N ALA A 254 -6.48 -6.55 -3.83
CA ALA A 254 -5.80 -5.38 -4.38
C ALA A 254 -6.78 -4.41 -5.06
N ILE A 255 -7.80 -4.93 -5.78
CA ILE A 255 -8.85 -4.11 -6.38
C ILE A 255 -9.67 -3.39 -5.29
N ALA A 256 -10.08 -4.08 -4.22
CA ALA A 256 -10.85 -3.48 -3.13
C ALA A 256 -10.07 -2.38 -2.40
N ALA A 257 -8.77 -2.60 -2.16
CA ALA A 257 -7.91 -1.64 -1.49
C ALA A 257 -7.71 -0.35 -2.30
N ASN A 258 -7.90 -0.38 -3.61
CA ASN A 258 -7.85 0.82 -4.47
C ASN A 258 -9.03 1.80 -4.27
N ILE A 259 -9.82 1.69 -3.21
CA ILE A 259 -10.67 2.77 -2.71
C ILE A 259 -9.82 3.92 -2.09
N GLU A 260 -8.55 3.68 -1.82
CA GLU A 260 -7.58 4.64 -1.28
C GLU A 260 -7.65 6.03 -1.91
N PRO A 261 -7.55 6.20 -3.25
CA PRO A 261 -7.59 7.53 -3.88
C PRO A 261 -8.93 8.24 -3.70
N VAL A 262 -10.03 7.49 -3.54
CA VAL A 262 -11.35 8.08 -3.25
C VAL A 262 -11.33 8.73 -1.88
N VAL A 263 -10.84 8.00 -0.87
CA VAL A 263 -10.74 8.52 0.50
C VAL A 263 -9.73 9.65 0.58
N GLY A 264 -8.57 9.51 -0.06
CA GLY A 264 -7.54 10.56 -0.13
C GLY A 264 -8.08 11.86 -0.74
N ALA A 265 -8.81 11.78 -1.83
CA ALA A 265 -9.41 12.93 -2.49
C ALA A 265 -10.51 13.59 -1.65
N LEU A 266 -11.35 12.79 -0.99
CA LEU A 266 -12.38 13.32 -0.08
C LEU A 266 -11.74 14.02 1.13
N LEU A 267 -10.68 13.46 1.71
CA LEU A 267 -9.94 14.10 2.80
C LEU A 267 -9.24 15.38 2.33
N ALA A 268 -8.67 15.39 1.13
CA ALA A 268 -8.06 16.58 0.54
C ALA A 268 -9.10 17.70 0.34
N LEU A 269 -10.30 17.37 -0.10
CA LEU A 269 -11.42 18.32 -0.22
C LEU A 269 -11.85 18.85 1.14
N LEU A 270 -12.05 17.96 2.12
CA LEU A 270 -12.60 18.34 3.43
C LEU A 270 -11.60 19.09 4.33
N LEU A 271 -10.30 18.73 4.27
CA LEU A 271 -9.28 19.27 5.16
C LEU A 271 -8.52 20.45 4.56
N PHE A 272 -8.40 20.50 3.22
CA PHE A 272 -7.56 21.48 2.52
C PHE A 272 -8.32 22.28 1.47
N ASP A 273 -9.66 22.13 1.36
CA ASP A 273 -10.53 22.73 0.32
C ASP A 273 -10.00 22.49 -1.12
N GLN A 274 -9.30 21.37 -1.31
CA GLN A 274 -8.80 20.98 -2.63
C GLN A 274 -9.93 20.40 -3.46
N ARG A 275 -10.41 21.18 -4.43
CA ARG A 275 -11.51 20.77 -5.31
C ARG A 275 -10.99 19.91 -6.46
N LEU A 276 -11.68 18.81 -6.71
CA LEU A 276 -11.43 17.99 -7.88
C LEU A 276 -12.03 18.66 -9.12
N GLU A 277 -11.29 18.63 -10.21
CA GLU A 277 -11.82 18.91 -11.54
C GLU A 277 -12.78 17.80 -12.00
N VAL A 278 -13.54 18.05 -13.08
CA VAL A 278 -14.47 17.06 -13.65
C VAL A 278 -13.81 15.72 -13.91
N LEU A 279 -12.55 15.73 -14.38
CA LEU A 279 -11.75 14.54 -14.65
C LEU A 279 -11.53 13.71 -13.38
N GLY A 280 -11.28 14.36 -12.24
CA GLY A 280 -11.12 13.71 -10.94
C GLY A 280 -12.41 13.02 -10.46
N TRP A 281 -13.56 13.66 -10.64
CA TRP A 281 -14.86 13.06 -10.32
C TRP A 281 -15.18 11.85 -11.20
N ILE A 282 -14.85 11.89 -12.49
CA ILE A 282 -14.96 10.73 -13.39
C ILE A 282 -14.06 9.60 -12.88
N GLY A 283 -12.82 9.92 -12.47
CA GLY A 283 -11.90 8.96 -11.88
C GLY A 283 -12.46 8.27 -10.65
N LEU A 284 -13.01 9.02 -9.69
CA LEU A 284 -13.67 8.47 -8.49
C LEU A 284 -14.81 7.51 -8.86
N ALA A 285 -15.65 7.90 -9.80
CA ALA A 285 -16.77 7.06 -10.26
C ALA A 285 -16.26 5.74 -10.84
N LEU A 286 -15.20 5.76 -11.65
CA LEU A 286 -14.62 4.55 -12.23
C LEU A 286 -14.02 3.62 -11.16
N VAL A 287 -13.34 4.15 -10.12
CA VAL A 287 -12.83 3.35 -9.00
C VAL A 287 -13.98 2.68 -8.27
N ILE A 288 -15.02 3.44 -7.90
CA ILE A 288 -16.19 2.91 -7.18
C ILE A 288 -16.88 1.83 -8.01
N LEU A 289 -17.09 2.06 -9.31
CA LEU A 289 -17.71 1.08 -10.22
C LEU A 289 -16.85 -0.19 -10.34
N GLY A 290 -15.54 -0.05 -10.51
CA GLY A 290 -14.62 -1.19 -10.64
C GLY A 290 -14.56 -2.05 -9.37
N VAL A 291 -14.47 -1.42 -8.21
CA VAL A 291 -14.48 -2.11 -6.90
C VAL A 291 -15.82 -2.80 -6.65
N SER A 292 -16.94 -2.10 -6.92
CA SER A 292 -18.29 -2.66 -6.75
C SER A 292 -18.57 -3.83 -7.70
N ALA A 293 -18.15 -3.72 -8.96
CA ALA A 293 -18.29 -4.80 -9.94
C ALA A 293 -17.43 -6.04 -9.54
N GLY A 294 -16.25 -5.81 -8.99
CA GLY A 294 -15.42 -6.88 -8.43
C GLY A 294 -16.12 -7.63 -7.31
N TYR A 295 -16.70 -6.90 -6.35
CA TYR A 295 -17.46 -7.49 -5.25
C TYR A 295 -18.67 -8.31 -5.74
N LEU A 296 -19.51 -7.74 -6.59
CA LEU A 296 -20.74 -8.39 -7.07
C LEU A 296 -20.45 -9.67 -7.85
N ARG A 297 -19.33 -9.73 -8.52
CA ARG A 297 -18.89 -10.91 -9.24
C ARG A 297 -18.46 -12.04 -8.32
N GLU A 298 -17.54 -11.76 -7.39
CA GLU A 298 -17.05 -12.78 -6.46
C GLU A 298 -18.22 -13.35 -5.62
N ALA A 299 -19.19 -12.50 -5.26
CA ALA A 299 -20.40 -12.93 -4.56
C ALA A 299 -21.28 -13.87 -5.39
N LYS A 300 -21.27 -13.75 -6.74
CA LYS A 300 -22.01 -14.68 -7.65
C LYS A 300 -21.27 -15.99 -7.85
N GLU A 301 -19.94 -15.98 -7.96
CA GLU A 301 -19.14 -17.20 -8.13
C GLU A 301 -19.20 -18.12 -6.90
N ASP A 302 -19.49 -17.58 -5.71
CA ASP A 302 -19.63 -18.35 -4.46
C ASP A 302 -21.07 -18.81 -4.14
N GLY A 303 -22.07 -18.20 -4.76
CA GLY A 303 -23.50 -18.51 -4.54
C GLY A 303 -24.08 -19.58 -5.49
N GLY A 304 -23.31 -20.00 -6.49
CA GLY A 304 -23.64 -21.04 -7.45
C GLY A 304 -22.76 -22.28 -7.29
#